data_dcd4ebc6d65a9a036444908e9c33807c
#
_entry.id   dcd4ebc6d65a9a036444908e9c33807c
#
_cell.length_a   1.000
_cell.length_b   1.000
_cell.length_c   1.000
_cell.angle_alpha   90.00
_cell.angle_beta   90.00
_cell.angle_gamma   90.00
#
_symmetry.space_group_name_H-M   'P 1'
#
loop_
_entity.id
_entity.type
_entity.pdbx_description
1 polymer ?
#
loop_
_entity_poly.entity_id
_entity_poly.type
_entity_poly.pdbx_seq_one_letter_code
_entity_poly.pdbx_strand_id
1 'polypeptide(L)'
;GFLSINDLVTMEDRMLMNAGKPQKYGTQAYSLVEDGKTVIYIWPVEDPDKLDALRKSVGLMPIGAYLEIVKQQGVEIIYDKTKTVADFNQ
;
A
#
# COMPACT_ATOMS: atom_id res chain seq x y z
N GLY A 1 9.15 -20.40 13.49
CA GLY A 1 9.77 -20.10 12.22
C GLY A 1 10.36 -18.70 12.15
N PHE A 2 11.18 -18.50 11.16
CA PHE A 2 11.79 -17.21 10.91
C PHE A 2 10.87 -16.36 10.05
N LEU A 3 10.79 -15.07 10.37
CA LEU A 3 10.05 -14.13 9.53
C LEU A 3 10.85 -13.87 8.24
N SER A 4 10.16 -13.84 7.11
CA SER A 4 10.78 -13.42 5.87
C SER A 4 10.95 -11.90 5.86
N ILE A 5 11.79 -11.38 4.95
CA ILE A 5 11.92 -9.93 4.82
C ILE A 5 10.58 -9.31 4.39
N ASN A 6 9.77 -10.03 3.59
CA ASN A 6 8.45 -9.55 3.21
C ASN A 6 7.54 -9.41 4.42
N ASP A 7 7.59 -10.34 5.37
CA ASP A 7 6.82 -10.24 6.60
C ASP A 7 7.23 -9.03 7.42
N LEU A 8 8.55 -8.78 7.50
CA LEU A 8 9.07 -7.64 8.28
C LEU A 8 8.64 -6.30 7.67
N VAL A 9 8.74 -6.15 6.35
CA VAL A 9 8.33 -4.89 5.71
C VAL A 9 6.81 -4.70 5.78
N THR A 10 6.04 -5.78 5.70
CA THR A 10 4.59 -5.72 5.86
C THR A 10 4.20 -5.25 7.25
N MET A 11 4.88 -5.79 8.28
CA MET A 11 4.66 -5.37 9.66
C MET A 11 5.02 -3.90 9.87
N GLU A 12 6.14 -3.46 9.31
CA GLU A 12 6.58 -2.05 9.40
C GLU A 12 5.54 -1.12 8.78
N ASP A 13 5.08 -1.44 7.56
CA ASP A 13 4.08 -0.62 6.89
C ASP A 13 2.76 -0.59 7.66
N ARG A 14 2.36 -1.72 8.25
CA ARG A 14 1.13 -1.78 9.06
C ARG A 14 1.24 -0.91 10.30
N MET A 15 2.39 -0.93 10.96
CA MET A 15 2.63 -0.09 12.12
C MET A 15 2.56 1.39 11.76
N LEU A 16 3.14 1.76 10.62
CA LEU A 16 3.09 3.14 10.14
C LEU A 16 1.65 3.55 9.83
N MET A 17 0.89 2.70 9.13
CA MET A 17 -0.51 2.97 8.83
C MET A 17 -1.32 3.15 10.12
N ASN A 18 -1.15 2.26 11.09
CA ASN A 18 -1.88 2.33 12.36
C ASN A 18 -1.50 3.56 13.18
N ALA A 19 -0.30 4.08 12.98
CA ALA A 19 0.15 5.32 13.62
C ALA A 19 -0.29 6.59 12.88
N GLY A 20 -1.02 6.43 11.77
CA GLY A 20 -1.46 7.57 10.96
C GLY A 20 -0.34 8.18 10.15
N LYS A 21 0.67 7.41 9.80
CA LYS A 21 1.84 7.86 9.03
C LYS A 21 1.88 7.17 7.67
N PRO A 22 2.52 7.81 6.66
CA PRO A 22 2.74 7.14 5.37
C PRO A 22 3.57 5.87 5.53
N GLN A 23 3.26 4.88 4.71
CA GLN A 23 4.03 3.65 4.67
C GLN A 23 5.24 3.79 3.76
N LYS A 24 6.16 2.83 3.79
CA LYS A 24 7.39 2.88 2.99
C LYS A 24 7.32 2.04 1.73
N TYR A 25 6.73 0.85 1.79
CA TYR A 25 6.84 -0.17 0.73
C TYR A 25 5.54 -0.45 -0.01
N GLY A 26 4.44 0.21 0.36
CA GLY A 26 3.17 0.03 -0.33
C GLY A 26 2.52 -1.34 -0.11
N THR A 27 2.73 -1.96 1.04
CA THR A 27 2.15 -3.28 1.34
C THR A 27 0.76 -3.22 1.97
N GLN A 28 0.31 -2.04 2.40
CA GLN A 28 -0.96 -1.88 3.10
C GLN A 28 -1.96 -1.12 2.24
N ALA A 29 -3.24 -1.50 2.37
CA ALA A 29 -4.35 -0.86 1.69
C ALA A 29 -5.42 -0.50 2.71
N TYR A 30 -6.26 0.47 2.36
CA TYR A 30 -7.32 0.96 3.23
C TYR A 30 -8.58 1.24 2.41
N SER A 31 -9.74 0.93 2.98
CA SER A 31 -11.02 1.12 2.30
C SER A 31 -11.63 2.47 2.66
N LEU A 32 -12.13 3.16 1.65
CA LEU A 32 -12.92 4.38 1.83
C LEU A 32 -14.30 4.16 1.21
N VAL A 33 -15.31 4.83 1.78
CA VAL A 33 -16.64 4.86 1.20
C VAL A 33 -16.77 6.14 0.38
N GLU A 34 -16.96 5.99 -0.93
CA GLU A 34 -17.13 7.10 -1.86
C GLU A 34 -18.43 6.90 -2.64
N ASP A 35 -19.34 7.87 -2.59
CA ASP A 35 -20.63 7.81 -3.28
C ASP A 35 -21.40 6.54 -2.98
N GLY A 36 -21.37 6.09 -1.73
CA GLY A 36 -22.08 4.88 -1.29
C GLY A 36 -21.40 3.58 -1.65
N LYS A 37 -20.20 3.62 -2.23
CA LYS A 37 -19.44 2.43 -2.63
C LYS A 37 -18.14 2.35 -1.85
N THR A 38 -17.74 1.13 -1.51
CA THR A 38 -16.45 0.89 -0.88
C THR A 38 -15.36 0.82 -1.96
N VAL A 39 -14.35 1.67 -1.83
CA VAL A 39 -13.20 1.71 -2.73
C VAL A 39 -11.95 1.41 -1.92
N ILE A 40 -11.10 0.51 -2.43
CA ILE A 40 -9.86 0.12 -1.75
C ILE A 40 -8.71 0.88 -2.38
N TYR A 41 -7.94 1.57 -1.55
CA TYR A 41 -6.76 2.33 -1.99
C TYR A 41 -5.51 1.80 -1.33
N ILE A 42 -4.39 1.89 -2.03
CA ILE A 42 -3.08 1.74 -1.38
C ILE A 42 -2.94 2.88 -0.37
N TRP A 43 -2.60 2.55 0.87
CA TRP A 43 -2.33 3.55 1.91
C TRP A 43 -1.17 4.44 1.44
N PRO A 44 -1.24 5.76 1.68
CA PRO A 44 -0.21 6.68 1.19
C PRO A 44 1.20 6.24 1.51
N VAL A 45 2.10 6.42 0.54
CA VAL A 45 3.52 6.07 0.70
C VAL A 45 4.33 7.33 0.96
N GLU A 46 5.42 7.17 1.74
CA GLU A 46 6.27 8.28 2.13
C GLU A 46 6.95 8.95 0.94
N ASP A 47 7.45 8.15 0.00
CA ASP A 47 8.15 8.65 -1.17
C ASP A 47 7.70 7.91 -2.42
N PRO A 48 6.65 8.41 -3.10
CA PRO A 48 6.12 7.73 -4.28
C PRO A 48 7.15 7.54 -5.41
N ASP A 49 8.08 8.47 -5.55
CA ASP A 49 9.07 8.40 -6.63
C ASP A 49 10.08 7.27 -6.41
N LYS A 50 10.31 6.89 -5.16
CA LYS A 50 11.26 5.82 -4.81
C LYS A 50 10.59 4.51 -4.48
N LEU A 51 9.26 4.45 -4.57
CA LEU A 51 8.51 3.27 -4.11
C LEU A 51 8.98 1.98 -4.78
N ASP A 52 9.10 1.97 -6.11
CA ASP A 52 9.48 0.75 -6.82
C ASP A 52 10.92 0.33 -6.52
N ALA A 53 11.82 1.31 -6.35
CA ALA A 53 13.21 1.00 -5.96
C ALA A 53 13.27 0.40 -4.56
N LEU A 54 12.49 0.94 -3.62
CA LEU A 54 12.41 0.41 -2.27
C LEU A 54 11.82 -1.01 -2.28
N ARG A 55 10.74 -1.22 -3.05
CA ARG A 55 10.15 -2.55 -3.17
C ARG A 55 11.13 -3.56 -3.73
N LYS A 56 11.86 -3.19 -4.78
CA LYS A 56 12.88 -4.05 -5.38
C LYS A 56 13.96 -4.43 -4.36
N SER A 57 14.37 -3.49 -3.52
CA SER A 57 15.42 -3.72 -2.53
C SER A 57 15.06 -4.80 -1.51
N VAL A 58 13.78 -5.07 -1.32
CA VAL A 58 13.30 -6.10 -0.37
C VAL A 58 12.63 -7.28 -1.10
N GLY A 59 12.83 -7.40 -2.41
CA GLY A 59 12.33 -8.53 -3.18
C GLY A 59 10.86 -8.45 -3.59
N LEU A 60 10.26 -7.26 -3.52
CA LEU A 60 8.88 -7.07 -3.96
C LEU A 60 8.85 -6.58 -5.41
N MET A 61 7.82 -7.02 -6.15
CA MET A 61 7.61 -6.56 -7.52
C MET A 61 7.19 -5.09 -7.54
N PRO A 62 7.36 -4.38 -8.67
CA PRO A 62 6.85 -3.01 -8.80
C PRO A 62 5.37 -2.92 -8.46
N ILE A 63 4.94 -1.79 -7.90
CA ILE A 63 3.56 -1.64 -7.44
C ILE A 63 2.55 -1.86 -8.58
N GLY A 64 2.86 -1.38 -9.79
CA GLY A 64 1.97 -1.57 -10.93
C GLY A 64 1.76 -3.05 -11.29
N ALA A 65 2.83 -3.84 -11.23
CA ALA A 65 2.74 -5.29 -11.47
C ALA A 65 1.91 -5.98 -10.40
N TYR A 66 2.08 -5.59 -9.14
CA TYR A 66 1.29 -6.11 -8.03
C TYR A 66 -0.21 -5.82 -8.23
N LEU A 67 -0.53 -4.59 -8.60
CA LEU A 67 -1.93 -4.19 -8.82
C LEU A 67 -2.59 -4.98 -9.95
N GLU A 68 -1.84 -5.30 -11.02
CA GLU A 68 -2.34 -6.12 -12.11
C GLU A 68 -2.67 -7.54 -11.66
N ILE A 69 -1.81 -8.13 -10.83
CA ILE A 69 -2.04 -9.47 -10.30
C ILE A 69 -3.30 -9.49 -9.43
N VAL A 70 -3.44 -8.52 -8.56
CA VAL A 70 -4.62 -8.41 -7.67
C VAL A 70 -5.90 -8.24 -8.50
N LYS A 71 -5.84 -7.42 -9.55
CA LYS A 71 -6.97 -7.20 -10.44
C LYS A 71 -7.40 -8.48 -11.15
N GLN A 72 -6.44 -9.31 -11.56
CA GLN A 72 -6.73 -10.60 -12.18
C GLN A 72 -7.43 -11.56 -11.22
N GLN A 73 -7.27 -11.37 -9.92
CA GLN A 73 -7.94 -12.15 -8.89
C GLN A 73 -9.34 -11.61 -8.54
N GLY A 74 -9.80 -10.61 -9.26
CA GLY A 74 -11.13 -10.02 -9.05
C GLY A 74 -11.19 -8.95 -7.99
N VAL A 75 -10.06 -8.48 -7.50
CA VAL A 75 -9.98 -7.40 -6.51
C VAL A 75 -9.39 -6.16 -7.18
N GLU A 76 -10.05 -5.02 -7.00
CA GLU A 76 -9.56 -3.76 -7.54
C GLU A 76 -9.03 -2.89 -6.40
N ILE A 77 -7.73 -2.58 -6.47
CA ILE A 77 -7.06 -1.68 -5.55
C ILE A 77 -6.48 -0.54 -6.37
N ILE A 78 -6.74 0.69 -5.94
CA ILE A 78 -6.30 1.88 -6.65
C ILE A 78 -5.08 2.47 -5.92
N TYR A 79 -4.04 2.79 -6.68
CA TYR A 79 -2.92 3.56 -6.16
C TYR A 79 -3.02 4.98 -6.68
N ASP A 80 -3.42 5.89 -5.79
CA ASP A 80 -3.57 7.31 -6.11
C ASP A 80 -2.49 8.09 -5.36
N LYS A 81 -1.45 8.52 -6.10
CA LYS A 81 -0.31 9.25 -5.53
C LYS A 81 -0.69 10.58 -4.91
N THR A 82 -1.85 11.13 -5.27
CA THR A 82 -2.29 12.43 -4.76
C THR A 82 -2.98 12.33 -3.40
N LYS A 83 -3.36 11.13 -2.97
CA LYS A 83 -4.00 10.97 -1.67
C LYS A 83 -2.98 11.04 -0.54
N THR A 84 -3.37 11.74 0.53
CA THR A 84 -2.58 11.88 1.75
C THR A 84 -3.24 11.12 2.89
N VAL A 85 -2.53 10.98 4.01
CA VAL A 85 -3.09 10.32 5.20
C VAL A 85 -4.36 11.03 5.65
N ALA A 86 -4.43 12.36 5.52
CA ALA A 86 -5.61 13.13 5.90
C ALA A 86 -6.86 12.72 5.11
N ASP A 87 -6.71 12.26 3.86
CA ASP A 87 -7.84 11.82 3.05
C ASP A 87 -8.50 10.56 3.60
N PHE A 88 -7.79 9.80 4.43
CA PHE A 88 -8.28 8.56 5.04
C PHE A 88 -8.78 8.76 6.47
N ASN A 89 -8.54 9.92 7.07
CA ASN A 89 -8.99 10.27 8.43
C ASN A 89 -10.31 11.04 8.34
N GLN A 90 -11.40 10.32 8.17
CA GLN A 90 -12.72 10.94 8.07
C GLN A 90 -13.60 10.57 9.25
#